data_60d4c16645251d9a4037b6c666b4839d
#
_entry.id   60d4c16645251d9a4037b6c666b4839d
#
_cell.length_a   1.000
_cell.length_b   1.000
_cell.length_c   1.000
_cell.angle_alpha   90.00
_cell.angle_beta   90.00
_cell.angle_gamma   90.00
#
_symmetry.space_group_name_H-M   'P 1'
#
loop_
_entity.id
_entity.type
_entity.pdbx_description
1 polymer ?
#
loop_
_entity_poly.entity_id
_entity_poly.type
_entity_poly.pdbx_seq_one_letter_code
_entity_poly.pdbx_strand_id
1 'polypeptide(L)'
;MNNQEQIFNLINEEKNRQLGGLELIASENFTSENVMKATGSILTNKYAEGYPGKRYYGGCEVVDKIETIAIERLKSLFNVDYA
;
A
#
# COMPACT_ATOMS: atom_id res chain seq x y z
N MET A 1 -14.90 21.88 -14.52
CA MET A 1 -14.18 20.72 -13.95
C MET A 1 -14.24 20.81 -12.44
N ASN A 2 -14.69 19.78 -11.76
CA ASN A 2 -14.71 19.78 -10.30
C ASN A 2 -13.31 19.47 -9.73
N ASN A 3 -13.12 19.70 -8.42
CA ASN A 3 -11.82 19.52 -7.79
C ASN A 3 -11.31 18.07 -7.87
N GLN A 4 -12.21 17.09 -7.85
CA GLN A 4 -11.84 15.67 -7.94
C GLN A 4 -11.27 15.33 -9.32
N GLU A 5 -11.92 15.79 -10.39
CA GLU A 5 -11.43 15.60 -11.76
C GLU A 5 -10.08 16.27 -11.95
N GLN A 6 -9.91 17.46 -11.39
CA GLN A 6 -8.63 18.18 -11.46
C GLN A 6 -7.48 17.36 -10.85
N ILE A 7 -7.70 16.78 -9.68
CA ILE A 7 -6.67 15.95 -9.01
C ILE A 7 -6.34 14.70 -9.84
N PHE A 8 -7.34 14.00 -10.36
CA PHE A 8 -7.09 12.81 -11.17
C PHE A 8 -6.39 13.13 -12.48
N ASN A 9 -6.67 14.29 -13.08
CA ASN A 9 -5.94 14.75 -14.25
C ASN A 9 -4.48 15.03 -13.94
N LEU A 10 -4.18 15.65 -12.79
CA LEU A 10 -2.81 15.90 -12.34
C LEU A 10 -2.07 14.59 -12.03
N ILE A 11 -2.74 13.60 -11.45
CA ILE A 11 -2.17 12.27 -11.22
C ILE A 11 -1.78 11.63 -12.56
N ASN A 12 -2.62 11.78 -13.58
CA ASN A 12 -2.32 11.28 -14.92
C ASN A 12 -1.15 12.03 -15.56
N GLU A 13 -1.06 13.34 -15.38
CA GLU A 13 0.10 14.11 -15.82
C GLU A 13 1.38 13.62 -15.16
N GLU A 14 1.35 13.38 -13.84
CA GLU A 14 2.50 12.85 -13.12
C GLU A 14 2.88 11.45 -13.61
N LYS A 15 1.90 10.60 -13.90
CA LYS A 15 2.17 9.30 -14.51
C LYS A 15 2.94 9.44 -15.82
N ASN A 16 2.50 10.34 -16.68
CA ASN A 16 3.16 10.58 -17.97
C ASN A 16 4.56 11.18 -17.78
N ARG A 17 4.74 12.05 -16.79
CA ARG A 17 6.05 12.60 -16.45
C ARG A 17 7.02 11.47 -16.03
N GLN A 18 6.57 10.58 -15.16
CA GLN A 18 7.39 9.44 -14.71
C GLN A 18 7.75 8.49 -15.87
N LEU A 19 6.78 8.18 -16.73
CA LEU A 19 7.01 7.28 -17.86
C LEU A 19 7.95 7.89 -18.94
N GLY A 20 8.00 9.21 -19.03
CA GLY A 20 8.81 9.90 -20.01
C GLY A 20 10.23 10.23 -19.58
N GLY A 21 10.62 9.90 -18.36
CA GLY A 21 11.92 10.24 -17.80
C GLY A 21 12.68 9.04 -17.25
N LEU A 22 13.96 9.25 -16.95
CA LEU A 22 14.81 8.32 -16.23
C LEU A 22 15.16 8.93 -14.88
N GLU A 23 14.75 8.25 -13.80
CA GLU A 23 15.14 8.65 -12.44
C GLU A 23 16.39 7.88 -12.03
N LEU A 24 17.48 8.63 -11.79
CA LEU A 24 18.77 8.05 -11.40
C LEU A 24 19.08 8.28 -9.91
N ILE A 25 18.09 8.72 -9.14
CA ILE A 25 18.25 8.95 -7.71
C ILE A 25 17.77 7.74 -6.90
N ALA A 26 18.57 7.34 -5.92
CA ALA A 26 18.28 6.14 -5.13
C ALA A 26 17.07 6.26 -4.20
N SER A 27 16.57 7.48 -3.98
CA SER A 27 15.39 7.72 -3.12
C SER A 27 14.07 7.34 -3.76
N GLU A 28 14.03 7.09 -5.07
CA GLU A 28 12.81 6.78 -5.80
C GLU A 28 12.80 5.33 -6.28
N ASN A 29 11.65 4.70 -6.18
CA ASN A 29 11.44 3.32 -6.62
C ASN A 29 10.06 3.18 -7.27
N PHE A 30 10.02 2.51 -8.40
CA PHE A 30 8.76 2.20 -9.07
C PHE A 30 8.13 0.95 -8.45
N THR A 31 6.99 1.13 -7.80
CA THR A 31 6.23 0.00 -7.25
C THR A 31 5.35 -0.64 -8.32
N SER A 32 4.91 -1.86 -8.06
CA SER A 32 3.94 -2.52 -8.93
C SER A 32 2.56 -1.86 -8.84
N GLU A 33 1.75 -2.03 -9.87
CA GLU A 33 0.35 -1.59 -9.86
C GLU A 33 -0.43 -2.21 -8.71
N ASN A 34 -0.17 -3.47 -8.36
CA ASN A 34 -0.85 -4.14 -7.27
C ASN A 34 -0.55 -3.52 -5.91
N VAL A 35 0.68 -3.07 -5.68
CA VAL A 35 1.03 -2.34 -4.46
C VAL A 35 0.24 -1.04 -4.37
N MET A 36 0.18 -0.29 -5.46
CA MET A 36 -0.59 0.96 -5.50
C MET A 36 -2.09 0.73 -5.32
N LYS A 37 -2.64 -0.32 -5.93
CA LYS A 37 -4.05 -0.70 -5.76
C LYS A 37 -4.39 -1.07 -4.33
N ALA A 38 -3.52 -1.83 -3.66
CA ALA A 38 -3.73 -2.20 -2.27
C ALA A 38 -3.67 -0.98 -1.35
N THR A 39 -2.70 -0.09 -1.57
CA THR A 39 -2.52 1.13 -0.77
C THR A 39 -3.70 2.08 -0.91
N GLY A 40 -4.25 2.24 -2.10
CA GLY A 40 -5.40 3.11 -2.38
C GLY A 40 -6.76 2.40 -2.34
N SER A 41 -6.86 1.26 -1.67
CA SER A 41 -8.09 0.48 -1.59
C SER A 41 -9.00 0.89 -0.43
N ILE A 42 -10.12 0.18 -0.32
CA ILE A 42 -11.08 0.36 0.78
C ILE A 42 -10.46 0.11 2.17
N LEU A 43 -9.31 -0.57 2.22
CA LEU A 43 -8.56 -0.75 3.48
C LEU A 43 -8.18 0.58 4.12
N THR A 44 -8.09 1.65 3.34
CA THR A 44 -7.88 3.01 3.82
C THR A 44 -8.91 3.45 4.85
N ASN A 45 -10.13 2.90 4.80
CA ASN A 45 -11.21 3.24 5.73
C ASN A 45 -11.08 2.53 7.08
N LYS A 46 -10.23 1.51 7.19
CA LYS A 46 -10.20 0.66 8.39
C LYS A 46 -9.10 1.06 9.36
N TYR A 47 -9.51 1.40 10.57
CA TYR A 47 -8.61 1.63 11.69
C TYR A 47 -8.36 0.30 12.42
N ALA A 48 -7.11 -0.12 12.52
CA ALA A 48 -6.76 -1.44 13.01
C ALA A 48 -5.61 -1.41 14.02
N GLU A 49 -5.71 -0.53 15.02
CA GLU A 49 -4.71 -0.44 16.09
C GLU A 49 -4.59 -1.77 16.82
N GLY A 50 -3.34 -2.20 17.03
CA GLY A 50 -3.01 -3.47 17.65
C GLY A 50 -2.35 -4.44 16.68
N TYR A 51 -2.48 -5.73 16.94
CA TYR A 51 -1.89 -6.81 16.14
C TYR A 51 -2.95 -7.85 15.79
N PRO A 52 -2.70 -8.73 14.80
CA PRO A 52 -3.64 -9.80 14.48
C PRO A 52 -4.05 -10.60 15.72
N GLY A 53 -5.36 -10.72 15.94
CA GLY A 53 -5.92 -11.38 17.10
C GLY A 53 -5.87 -10.57 18.40
N LYS A 54 -5.24 -9.40 18.41
CA LYS A 54 -5.06 -8.53 19.58
C LYS A 54 -5.35 -7.07 19.22
N ARG A 55 -6.56 -6.79 18.77
CA ARG A 55 -6.99 -5.46 18.34
C ARG A 55 -7.70 -4.70 19.46
N TYR A 56 -7.57 -3.38 19.41
CA TYR A 56 -8.32 -2.51 20.32
C TYR A 56 -9.76 -2.27 19.85
N TYR A 57 -10.04 -2.50 18.57
CA TYR A 57 -11.34 -2.26 17.96
C TYR A 57 -11.83 -3.48 17.18
N GLY A 58 -13.16 -3.56 16.99
CA GLY A 58 -13.77 -4.64 16.23
C GLY A 58 -13.66 -4.49 14.72
N GLY A 59 -14.09 -5.52 14.00
CA GLY A 59 -14.15 -5.50 12.53
C GLY A 59 -12.79 -5.68 11.85
N CYS A 60 -11.84 -6.34 12.50
CA CYS A 60 -10.48 -6.50 11.98
C CYS A 60 -10.19 -7.91 11.43
N GLU A 61 -11.20 -8.76 11.28
CA GLU A 61 -11.03 -10.16 10.87
C GLU A 61 -10.33 -10.30 9.53
N VAL A 62 -10.64 -9.41 8.58
CA VAL A 62 -10.02 -9.43 7.26
C VAL A 62 -8.64 -8.79 7.29
N VAL A 63 -8.49 -7.67 7.98
CA VAL A 63 -7.19 -6.99 8.17
C VAL A 63 -6.21 -7.93 8.87
N ASP A 64 -6.66 -8.71 9.85
CA ASP A 64 -5.84 -9.72 10.52
C ASP A 64 -5.24 -10.72 9.52
N LYS A 65 -6.06 -11.17 8.56
CA LYS A 65 -5.57 -12.07 7.51
C LYS A 65 -4.53 -11.41 6.61
N ILE A 66 -4.75 -10.15 6.25
CA ILE A 66 -3.83 -9.39 5.40
C ILE A 66 -2.49 -9.18 6.10
N GLU A 67 -2.50 -8.74 7.35
CA GLU A 67 -1.28 -8.56 8.13
C GLU A 67 -0.54 -9.88 8.35
N THR A 68 -1.27 -10.96 8.63
CA THR A 68 -0.67 -12.29 8.78
C THR A 68 0.03 -12.73 7.50
N ILE A 69 -0.58 -12.51 6.34
CA ILE A 69 0.06 -12.80 5.05
C ILE A 69 1.35 -11.99 4.90
N ALA A 70 1.32 -10.70 5.23
CA ALA A 70 2.51 -9.84 5.15
C ALA A 70 3.63 -10.34 6.07
N ILE A 71 3.31 -10.69 7.31
CA ILE A 71 4.26 -11.23 8.28
C ILE A 71 4.90 -12.53 7.74
N GLU A 72 4.08 -13.47 7.27
CA GLU A 72 4.59 -14.75 6.77
C GLU A 72 5.45 -14.58 5.52
N ARG A 73 5.09 -13.68 4.63
CA ARG A 73 5.89 -13.38 3.44
C ARG A 73 7.23 -12.74 3.79
N LEU A 74 7.27 -11.83 4.75
CA LEU A 74 8.51 -11.21 5.23
C LEU A 74 9.41 -12.26 5.88
N LYS A 75 8.87 -13.13 6.70
CA LYS A 75 9.62 -14.23 7.33
C LYS A 75 10.24 -15.14 6.28
N SER A 76 9.48 -15.48 5.25
CA SER A 76 9.97 -16.31 4.16
C SER A 76 11.05 -15.60 3.33
N LEU A 77 10.83 -14.33 2.99
CA LEU A 77 11.75 -13.54 2.16
C LEU A 77 13.12 -13.39 2.82
N PHE A 78 13.15 -13.11 4.11
CA PHE A 78 14.39 -12.89 4.86
C PHE A 78 14.88 -14.12 5.61
N ASN A 79 14.17 -15.23 5.51
CA ASN A 79 14.48 -16.48 6.23
C ASN A 79 14.70 -16.25 7.72
N VAL A 80 13.72 -15.62 8.36
CA VAL A 80 13.73 -15.29 9.79
C VAL A 80 12.51 -15.86 10.50
N ASP A 81 12.57 -15.97 11.82
CA ASP A 81 11.48 -16.54 12.62
C ASP A 81 10.41 -15.52 12.99
N TYR A 82 10.74 -14.24 12.96
CA TYR A 82 9.85 -13.17 13.40
C TYR A 82 9.85 -12.01 12.41
N ALA A 83 8.68 -11.41 12.26
CA ALA A 83 8.48 -10.17 11.50
C ALA A 83 7.24 -9.41 12.00
#